data_a358fd9905bb287fb537c8460603e891
#
_entry.id   a358fd9905bb287fb537c8460603e891
#
_cell.length_a   1.000
_cell.length_b   1.000
_cell.length_c   1.000
_cell.angle_alpha   90.00
_cell.angle_beta   90.00
_cell.angle_gamma   90.00
#
_symmetry.space_group_name_H-M   'P 1'
#
loop_
_entity.id
_entity.type
_entity.pdbx_description
1 polymer ?
#
loop_
_entity_poly.entity_id
_entity_poly.type
_entity_poly.pdbx_seq_one_letter_code
_entity_poly.pdbx_strand_id
1 'polypeptide(L)'
;MSYFVFNKTADYARGYGEHVSFGPEGLSTEPGFYGRAVFFSRILDSASEETGWHRMVCQKTGTGRGAVQVSFYTADSGELQKLADEGMDVRTVIRSETLSVQQKKDILKPFLRKKQLFGPDILLHGLEGRYLWFLLEIYPQTEEPVGLGDFRIWFPAVSWAAYLPELYRREMKNGSFLDRFLAVFQSLYDDAGDYIREFPQKLDPSLSPAGFLQEMAGWLDVEEPHMWTERSLRFLLEHIMEFSKARGTRRGIELFVELYTGEKPFVIEWQDWKQYRDEPLRGSLLRQLYEDDPGSLIVLVREEAIPGYRDYQTLLGLLESQKPVQLSLKLIVLKPYIFIDGYSYLGVNSVLGHYEEAVLGGTSRLAFATVTESEERSES
;
A
#
# COMPACT_ATOMS: atom_id res chain seq x y z
N MET A 1 0.52 12.98 22.56
CA MET A 1 -0.94 13.08 22.68
C MET A 1 -1.55 11.70 22.68
N SER A 2 -2.67 11.48 23.39
CA SER A 2 -3.47 10.27 23.30
C SER A 2 -4.59 10.46 22.28
N TYR A 3 -5.17 9.38 21.77
CA TYR A 3 -6.31 9.49 20.86
C TYR A 3 -7.30 8.35 21.05
N PHE A 4 -8.57 8.64 20.77
CA PHE A 4 -9.58 7.61 20.58
C PHE A 4 -9.66 7.25 19.11
N VAL A 5 -9.88 5.96 18.83
CA VAL A 5 -10.05 5.46 17.46
C VAL A 5 -11.39 4.73 17.32
N PHE A 6 -12.00 4.88 16.14
CA PHE A 6 -13.15 4.11 15.67
C PHE A 6 -12.74 3.42 14.37
N ASN A 7 -12.19 2.24 14.49
CA ASN A 7 -11.73 1.44 13.33
C ASN A 7 -12.30 0.02 13.31
N LYS A 8 -13.19 -0.29 14.26
CA LYS A 8 -13.88 -1.59 14.33
C LYS A 8 -15.38 -1.38 14.33
N THR A 9 -16.11 -2.31 13.72
CA THR A 9 -17.59 -2.31 13.74
C THR A 9 -18.16 -2.14 15.14
N ALA A 10 -17.53 -2.76 16.16
CA ALA A 10 -17.95 -2.65 17.56
C ALA A 10 -17.86 -1.23 18.13
N ASP A 11 -16.99 -0.37 17.62
CA ASP A 11 -16.86 1.02 18.08
C ASP A 11 -18.05 1.86 17.62
N TYR A 12 -18.53 1.62 16.40
CA TYR A 12 -19.69 2.27 15.83
C TYR A 12 -20.99 1.72 16.44
N ALA A 13 -21.09 0.41 16.63
CA ALA A 13 -22.27 -0.25 17.21
C ALA A 13 -22.55 0.16 18.67
N ARG A 14 -21.56 0.72 19.38
CA ARG A 14 -21.77 1.31 20.71
C ARG A 14 -22.47 2.67 20.68
N GLY A 15 -22.59 3.28 19.51
CA GLY A 15 -23.35 4.49 19.24
C GLY A 15 -24.81 4.17 18.87
N TYR A 16 -25.43 5.07 18.11
CA TYR A 16 -26.77 4.92 17.54
C TYR A 16 -26.74 5.37 16.08
N GLY A 17 -27.35 4.59 15.19
CA GLY A 17 -27.46 4.90 13.77
C GLY A 17 -28.87 4.78 13.25
N GLU A 18 -29.28 5.70 12.39
CA GLU A 18 -30.56 5.68 11.65
C GLU A 18 -30.19 5.85 10.16
N HIS A 19 -30.60 4.91 9.30
CA HIS A 19 -30.24 4.82 7.89
C HIS A 19 -28.71 4.76 7.63
N VAL A 20 -27.98 4.16 8.56
CA VAL A 20 -26.54 3.87 8.44
C VAL A 20 -26.27 2.42 8.81
N SER A 21 -25.38 1.79 8.07
CA SER A 21 -24.84 0.46 8.35
C SER A 21 -23.41 0.57 8.87
N PHE A 22 -22.98 -0.42 9.66
CA PHE A 22 -21.63 -0.48 10.24
C PHE A 22 -20.87 -1.67 9.67
N GLY A 23 -19.72 -1.40 9.08
CA GLY A 23 -18.85 -2.40 8.47
C GLY A 23 -17.41 -2.31 8.98
N PRO A 24 -16.52 -3.15 8.45
CA PRO A 24 -15.09 -3.12 8.80
C PRO A 24 -14.40 -1.82 8.35
N GLU A 25 -14.91 -1.17 7.31
CA GLU A 25 -14.38 0.09 6.78
C GLU A 25 -14.96 1.34 7.46
N GLY A 26 -15.91 1.16 8.37
CA GLY A 26 -16.56 2.26 9.08
C GLY A 26 -18.07 2.24 9.01
N LEU A 27 -18.69 3.42 9.00
CA LEU A 27 -20.13 3.63 8.80
C LEU A 27 -20.41 4.00 7.34
N SER A 28 -21.53 3.54 6.81
CA SER A 28 -21.96 3.91 5.47
C SER A 28 -23.48 4.11 5.46
N THR A 29 -23.96 5.03 4.64
CA THR A 29 -25.40 5.22 4.43
C THR A 29 -25.99 4.05 3.65
N GLU A 30 -27.31 3.82 3.78
CA GLU A 30 -28.00 2.82 2.98
C GLU A 30 -27.94 3.21 1.48
N PRO A 31 -27.64 2.25 0.58
CA PRO A 31 -27.67 2.52 -0.86
C PRO A 31 -29.03 3.01 -1.34
N GLY A 32 -29.05 4.03 -2.20
CA GLY A 32 -30.29 4.60 -2.74
C GLY A 32 -31.13 5.42 -1.75
N PHE A 33 -30.61 5.68 -0.54
CA PHE A 33 -31.29 6.53 0.44
C PHE A 33 -30.93 8.00 0.24
N TYR A 34 -31.90 8.83 -0.02
CA TYR A 34 -31.75 10.29 -0.24
C TYR A 34 -32.20 11.16 0.92
N GLY A 35 -32.58 10.55 2.04
CA GLY A 35 -32.99 11.25 3.25
C GLY A 35 -31.80 11.66 4.13
N ARG A 36 -32.14 12.06 5.35
CA ARG A 36 -31.16 12.37 6.39
C ARG A 36 -30.77 11.09 7.12
N ALA A 37 -29.57 10.60 6.90
CA ALA A 37 -28.97 9.53 7.71
C ALA A 37 -28.25 10.13 8.92
N VAL A 38 -28.29 9.45 10.05
CA VAL A 38 -27.82 9.97 11.35
C VAL A 38 -26.95 8.97 12.06
N PHE A 39 -25.86 9.44 12.64
CA PHE A 39 -25.01 8.66 13.53
C PHE A 39 -24.65 9.46 14.78
N PHE A 40 -25.00 8.96 15.95
CA PHE A 40 -24.47 9.42 17.24
C PHE A 40 -23.34 8.52 17.70
N SER A 41 -22.19 9.10 17.99
CA SER A 41 -21.07 8.35 18.53
C SER A 41 -21.34 7.89 19.97
N ARG A 42 -20.57 6.88 20.41
CA ARG A 42 -20.45 6.61 21.84
C ARG A 42 -19.81 7.80 22.57
N ILE A 43 -20.04 7.89 23.86
CA ILE A 43 -19.36 8.88 24.71
C ILE A 43 -17.89 8.45 24.89
N LEU A 44 -16.99 9.40 24.66
CA LEU A 44 -15.55 9.29 24.88
C LEU A 44 -15.23 9.92 26.25
N ASP A 45 -14.51 9.22 27.11
CA ASP A 45 -14.10 9.68 28.44
C ASP A 45 -12.60 9.88 28.45
N SER A 46 -12.14 11.12 28.59
CA SER A 46 -10.72 11.47 28.67
C SER A 46 -10.10 11.18 30.05
N ALA A 47 -10.89 10.77 31.02
CA ALA A 47 -10.53 10.54 32.42
C ALA A 47 -10.04 11.78 33.19
N SER A 48 -10.07 12.96 32.59
CA SER A 48 -9.65 14.23 33.22
C SER A 48 -10.70 15.31 32.98
N GLU A 49 -11.13 15.97 34.03
CA GLU A 49 -12.05 17.11 33.93
C GLU A 49 -11.39 18.25 33.13
N GLU A 50 -12.20 19.07 32.49
CA GLU A 50 -11.74 20.22 31.70
C GLU A 50 -10.71 19.87 30.61
N THR A 51 -10.74 18.63 30.10
CA THR A 51 -9.87 18.21 29.00
C THR A 51 -10.13 19.03 27.76
N GLY A 52 -9.11 19.68 27.23
CA GLY A 52 -9.18 20.29 25.90
C GLY A 52 -9.12 19.22 24.80
N TRP A 53 -10.07 19.24 23.88
CA TRP A 53 -10.07 18.35 22.71
C TRP A 53 -9.32 19.04 21.55
N HIS A 54 -8.47 18.30 20.85
CA HIS A 54 -7.54 18.90 19.90
C HIS A 54 -8.04 18.84 18.46
N ARG A 55 -8.25 17.62 17.93
CA ARG A 55 -8.46 17.39 16.49
C ARG A 55 -9.26 16.11 16.28
N MET A 56 -10.11 16.09 15.27
CA MET A 56 -10.74 14.88 14.75
C MET A 56 -10.37 14.70 13.28
N VAL A 57 -9.84 13.55 12.92
CA VAL A 57 -9.57 13.15 11.54
C VAL A 57 -10.44 11.95 11.20
N CYS A 58 -10.89 11.87 9.97
CA CYS A 58 -11.70 10.78 9.46
C CYS A 58 -11.38 10.53 7.99
N GLN A 59 -11.44 9.28 7.58
CA GLN A 59 -11.28 8.87 6.19
C GLN A 59 -12.63 8.71 5.51
N LYS A 60 -12.71 9.16 4.26
CA LYS A 60 -13.84 8.85 3.39
C LYS A 60 -13.60 7.47 2.78
N THR A 61 -14.49 6.51 3.06
CA THR A 61 -14.37 5.11 2.62
C THR A 61 -15.31 4.76 1.47
N GLY A 62 -16.38 5.54 1.27
CA GLY A 62 -17.36 5.32 0.20
C GLY A 62 -17.13 6.21 -1.03
N THR A 63 -17.67 5.80 -2.17
CA THR A 63 -17.66 6.52 -3.44
C THR A 63 -18.78 7.56 -3.54
N GLY A 64 -19.83 7.41 -2.73
CA GLY A 64 -20.99 8.30 -2.71
C GLY A 64 -20.65 9.74 -2.36
N ARG A 65 -21.45 10.66 -2.89
CA ARG A 65 -21.36 12.10 -2.60
C ARG A 65 -22.54 12.54 -1.73
N GLY A 66 -22.27 13.44 -0.80
CA GLY A 66 -23.30 13.99 0.07
C GLY A 66 -22.75 15.09 0.97
N ALA A 67 -23.63 15.91 1.48
CA ALA A 67 -23.29 16.88 2.52
C ALA A 67 -23.30 16.16 3.88
N VAL A 68 -22.27 16.41 4.68
CA VAL A 68 -22.18 15.87 6.04
C VAL A 68 -22.04 17.03 7.00
N GLN A 69 -22.84 17.04 8.04
CA GLN A 69 -22.78 17.99 9.12
C GLN A 69 -22.39 17.29 10.41
N VAL A 70 -21.50 17.90 11.17
CA VAL A 70 -21.08 17.37 12.48
C VAL A 70 -21.46 18.34 13.59
N SER A 71 -21.96 17.79 14.66
CA SER A 71 -22.24 18.51 15.93
C SER A 71 -21.45 17.85 17.04
N PHE A 72 -20.68 18.65 17.78
CA PHE A 72 -19.86 18.20 18.90
C PHE A 72 -20.50 18.61 20.22
N TYR A 73 -20.53 17.67 21.13
CA TYR A 73 -21.07 17.82 22.47
C TYR A 73 -19.97 17.49 23.48
N THR A 74 -19.83 18.32 24.50
CA THR A 74 -18.91 18.06 25.62
C THR A 74 -19.58 18.31 26.95
N ALA A 75 -19.17 17.58 27.97
CA ALA A 75 -19.64 17.73 29.34
C ALA A 75 -18.56 17.32 30.33
N ASP A 76 -18.61 17.88 31.52
CA ASP A 76 -17.90 17.41 32.69
C ASP A 76 -18.76 16.48 33.54
N SER A 77 -18.15 15.79 34.51
CA SER A 77 -18.86 14.84 35.37
C SER A 77 -20.04 15.47 36.11
N GLY A 78 -19.90 16.70 36.57
CA GLY A 78 -20.95 17.43 37.28
C GLY A 78 -22.14 17.80 36.40
N GLU A 79 -21.91 18.09 35.11
CA GLU A 79 -22.97 18.37 34.16
C GLU A 79 -23.78 17.10 33.82
N LEU A 80 -23.10 15.96 33.65
CA LEU A 80 -23.78 14.68 33.43
C LEU A 80 -24.57 14.20 34.65
N GLN A 81 -24.02 14.45 35.85
CA GLN A 81 -24.71 14.10 37.10
C GLN A 81 -26.03 14.85 37.26
N LYS A 82 -26.11 16.13 36.91
CA LYS A 82 -27.35 16.91 36.95
C LYS A 82 -28.42 16.30 36.04
N LEU A 83 -28.05 15.86 34.85
CA LEU A 83 -29.00 15.20 33.96
C LEU A 83 -29.42 13.82 34.48
N ALA A 84 -28.52 13.09 35.15
CA ALA A 84 -28.83 11.82 35.80
C ALA A 84 -29.77 11.99 36.98
N ASP A 85 -29.62 13.06 37.76
CA ASP A 85 -30.53 13.42 38.87
C ASP A 85 -31.95 13.74 38.38
N GLU A 86 -32.11 14.20 37.11
CA GLU A 86 -33.36 14.36 36.41
C GLU A 86 -33.91 13.04 35.83
N GLY A 87 -33.27 11.92 36.09
CA GLY A 87 -33.66 10.58 35.64
C GLY A 87 -33.26 10.24 34.21
N MET A 88 -32.38 11.03 33.60
CA MET A 88 -31.91 10.84 32.23
C MET A 88 -30.39 10.63 32.18
N ASP A 89 -29.96 9.48 31.70
CA ASP A 89 -28.55 9.22 31.37
C ASP A 89 -28.25 9.43 29.89
N VAL A 90 -27.20 10.20 29.58
CA VAL A 90 -26.82 10.54 28.19
C VAL A 90 -26.60 9.29 27.34
N ARG A 91 -25.99 8.23 27.90
CA ARG A 91 -25.78 6.97 27.17
C ARG A 91 -27.09 6.31 26.80
N THR A 92 -28.05 6.33 27.73
CA THR A 92 -29.39 5.78 27.53
C THR A 92 -30.16 6.62 26.50
N VAL A 93 -30.06 7.95 26.56
CA VAL A 93 -30.67 8.86 25.58
C VAL A 93 -30.12 8.60 24.17
N ILE A 94 -28.80 8.50 24.00
CA ILE A 94 -28.19 8.26 22.70
C ILE A 94 -28.67 6.92 22.12
N ARG A 95 -28.70 5.85 22.91
CA ARG A 95 -29.03 4.49 22.46
C ARG A 95 -30.53 4.19 22.36
N SER A 96 -31.37 5.04 22.92
CA SER A 96 -32.79 4.80 22.92
C SER A 96 -33.37 4.71 21.49
N GLU A 97 -34.05 3.64 21.18
CA GLU A 97 -34.77 3.44 19.92
C GLU A 97 -36.15 4.10 19.98
N THR A 98 -36.65 4.43 21.18
CA THR A 98 -37.99 5.03 21.37
C THR A 98 -38.01 6.55 21.19
N LEU A 99 -36.85 7.20 21.36
CA LEU A 99 -36.69 8.64 21.16
C LEU A 99 -36.36 8.97 19.71
N SER A 100 -37.10 9.88 19.11
CA SER A 100 -36.76 10.41 17.80
C SER A 100 -35.43 11.18 17.83
N VAL A 101 -34.72 11.26 16.68
CA VAL A 101 -33.50 12.04 16.57
C VAL A 101 -33.67 13.48 17.06
N GLN A 102 -34.82 14.10 16.79
CA GLN A 102 -35.08 15.47 17.23
C GLN A 102 -35.21 15.56 18.76
N GLN A 103 -35.90 14.64 19.39
CA GLN A 103 -36.02 14.58 20.86
C GLN A 103 -34.62 14.37 21.50
N LYS A 104 -33.80 13.48 20.95
CA LYS A 104 -32.41 13.32 21.41
C LYS A 104 -31.60 14.61 21.30
N LYS A 105 -31.73 15.33 20.18
CA LYS A 105 -31.04 16.63 19.98
C LYS A 105 -31.53 17.68 20.98
N ASP A 106 -32.83 17.73 21.29
CA ASP A 106 -33.38 18.70 22.23
C ASP A 106 -32.92 18.42 23.66
N ILE A 107 -32.88 17.15 24.08
CA ILE A 107 -32.33 16.72 25.38
C ILE A 107 -30.82 17.05 25.49
N LEU A 108 -30.09 16.78 24.42
CA LEU A 108 -28.60 16.97 24.41
C LEU A 108 -28.16 18.40 24.08
N LYS A 109 -29.13 19.30 23.77
CA LYS A 109 -28.84 20.69 23.38
C LYS A 109 -27.96 21.46 24.40
N PRO A 110 -28.10 21.31 25.72
CA PRO A 110 -27.25 22.01 26.69
C PRO A 110 -25.75 21.70 26.52
N PHE A 111 -25.40 20.53 26.02
CA PHE A 111 -24.02 20.06 25.84
C PHE A 111 -23.48 20.39 24.46
N LEU A 112 -24.28 20.94 23.54
CA LEU A 112 -23.84 21.30 22.20
C LEU A 112 -22.89 22.49 22.27
N ARG A 113 -21.64 22.27 21.85
CA ARG A 113 -20.60 23.32 21.87
C ARG A 113 -20.26 23.83 20.48
N LYS A 114 -20.25 22.94 19.46
CA LYS A 114 -19.84 23.32 18.10
C LYS A 114 -20.68 22.56 17.07
N LYS A 115 -21.05 23.25 15.99
CA LYS A 115 -21.74 22.67 14.84
C LYS A 115 -21.12 23.25 13.56
N GLN A 116 -20.73 22.38 12.62
CA GLN A 116 -20.11 22.79 11.37
C GLN A 116 -20.33 21.77 10.26
N LEU A 117 -19.99 22.15 9.02
CA LEU A 117 -19.85 21.17 7.94
C LEU A 117 -18.67 20.25 8.24
N PHE A 118 -18.84 19.00 7.89
CA PHE A 118 -17.84 17.98 8.09
C PHE A 118 -16.71 18.12 7.07
N GLY A 119 -15.49 18.06 7.56
CA GLY A 119 -14.27 17.92 6.76
C GLY A 119 -13.52 16.66 7.18
N PRO A 120 -12.59 16.15 6.37
CA PRO A 120 -11.79 14.99 6.74
C PRO A 120 -10.88 15.25 7.95
N ASP A 121 -10.63 16.53 8.24
CA ASP A 121 -9.77 17.02 9.31
C ASP A 121 -10.43 18.24 9.97
N ILE A 122 -10.71 18.14 11.25
CA ILE A 122 -11.46 19.13 12.02
C ILE A 122 -10.72 19.47 13.30
N LEU A 123 -10.33 20.73 13.45
CA LEU A 123 -9.83 21.24 14.73
C LEU A 123 -10.97 21.35 15.74
N LEU A 124 -10.81 20.70 16.90
CA LEU A 124 -11.74 20.72 18.03
C LEU A 124 -11.38 21.80 19.05
N HIS A 125 -10.49 22.68 18.69
CA HIS A 125 -9.95 23.71 19.55
C HIS A 125 -11.05 24.56 20.17
N GLY A 126 -10.96 24.80 21.49
CA GLY A 126 -12.00 25.47 22.26
C GLY A 126 -13.13 24.55 22.74
N LEU A 127 -13.07 23.24 22.43
CA LEU A 127 -13.94 22.26 23.07
C LEU A 127 -13.28 21.74 24.34
N GLU A 128 -13.93 21.96 25.48
CA GLU A 128 -13.46 21.54 26.80
C GLU A 128 -14.48 20.64 27.45
N GLY A 129 -14.05 19.75 28.32
CA GLY A 129 -14.86 18.84 29.09
C GLY A 129 -14.28 17.42 29.10
N ARG A 130 -14.56 16.69 30.16
CA ARG A 130 -14.12 15.30 30.34
C ARG A 130 -14.67 14.37 29.27
N TYR A 131 -15.95 14.55 28.92
CA TYR A 131 -16.67 13.70 27.99
C TYR A 131 -16.90 14.42 26.68
N LEU A 132 -16.68 13.69 25.56
CA LEU A 132 -17.00 14.16 24.21
C LEU A 132 -17.82 13.11 23.47
N TRP A 133 -18.82 13.54 22.73
CA TRP A 133 -19.50 12.75 21.71
C TRP A 133 -19.88 13.63 20.54
N PHE A 134 -20.15 13.02 19.41
CA PHE A 134 -20.52 13.77 18.20
C PHE A 134 -21.71 13.13 17.50
N LEU A 135 -22.41 13.97 16.75
CA LEU A 135 -23.51 13.62 15.89
C LEU A 135 -23.13 13.94 14.45
N LEU A 136 -23.22 12.96 13.58
CA LEU A 136 -23.14 13.14 12.13
C LEU A 136 -24.54 13.12 11.53
N GLU A 137 -24.85 14.13 10.73
CA GLU A 137 -26.06 14.19 9.89
C GLU A 137 -25.56 14.14 8.44
N ILE A 138 -25.90 13.06 7.72
CA ILE A 138 -25.42 12.78 6.37
C ILE A 138 -26.61 12.93 5.42
N TYR A 139 -26.42 13.69 4.36
CA TYR A 139 -27.40 13.95 3.32
C TYR A 139 -26.85 13.44 1.99
N PRO A 140 -27.08 12.14 1.63
CA PRO A 140 -26.61 11.58 0.38
C PRO A 140 -27.21 12.31 -0.83
N GLN A 141 -26.41 12.47 -1.87
CA GLN A 141 -26.80 13.12 -3.14
C GLN A 141 -26.68 12.18 -4.34
N THR A 142 -26.12 11.00 -4.14
CA THR A 142 -25.95 9.95 -5.15
C THR A 142 -26.54 8.64 -4.67
N GLU A 143 -26.81 7.70 -5.57
CA GLU A 143 -27.27 6.34 -5.23
C GLU A 143 -26.22 5.55 -4.46
N GLU A 144 -24.95 5.88 -4.70
CA GLU A 144 -23.84 5.25 -4.01
C GLU A 144 -23.77 5.69 -2.54
N PRO A 145 -23.44 4.78 -1.62
CA PRO A 145 -23.38 5.08 -0.20
C PRO A 145 -22.27 6.05 0.16
N VAL A 146 -22.56 6.99 1.04
CA VAL A 146 -21.55 7.87 1.66
C VAL A 146 -20.91 7.11 2.82
N GLY A 147 -19.65 6.72 2.67
CA GLY A 147 -18.88 6.00 3.68
C GLY A 147 -17.90 6.91 4.42
N LEU A 148 -17.81 6.73 5.73
CA LEU A 148 -16.87 7.42 6.62
C LEU A 148 -16.29 6.41 7.61
N GLY A 149 -14.97 6.44 7.79
CA GLY A 149 -14.29 5.48 8.68
C GLY A 149 -13.01 6.02 9.30
N ASP A 150 -12.39 5.20 10.13
CA ASP A 150 -11.12 5.50 10.81
C ASP A 150 -11.13 6.88 11.51
N PHE A 151 -12.15 7.12 12.35
CA PHE A 151 -12.19 8.35 13.13
C PHE A 151 -11.13 8.31 14.22
N ARG A 152 -10.28 9.32 14.24
CA ARG A 152 -9.27 9.53 15.29
C ARG A 152 -9.51 10.87 15.95
N ILE A 153 -9.61 10.88 17.28
CA ILE A 153 -9.87 12.08 18.08
C ILE A 153 -8.78 12.24 19.11
N TRP A 154 -7.94 13.26 18.93
CA TRP A 154 -6.78 13.54 19.78
C TRP A 154 -7.12 14.40 20.98
N PHE A 155 -6.50 14.09 22.11
CA PHE A 155 -6.56 14.81 23.39
C PHE A 155 -5.32 14.49 24.26
N PRO A 156 -4.99 15.27 25.30
CA PRO A 156 -5.47 16.62 25.52
C PRO A 156 -4.88 17.58 24.49
N ALA A 157 -5.58 18.68 24.24
CA ALA A 157 -5.03 19.78 23.48
C ALA A 157 -3.96 20.48 24.31
N VAL A 158 -2.70 20.38 23.90
CA VAL A 158 -1.60 21.17 24.47
C VAL A 158 -1.38 22.34 23.52
N SER A 159 -1.81 23.53 23.93
CA SER A 159 -1.64 24.70 23.07
C SER A 159 -0.19 25.18 23.03
N TRP A 160 0.34 25.43 21.84
CA TRP A 160 1.65 26.07 21.69
C TRP A 160 1.70 27.49 22.28
N ALA A 161 0.57 28.06 22.60
CA ALA A 161 0.47 29.28 23.35
C ALA A 161 1.19 29.20 24.71
N ALA A 162 1.30 28.00 25.29
CA ALA A 162 2.05 27.81 26.55
C ALA A 162 3.55 28.17 26.41
N TYR A 163 4.10 28.12 25.20
CA TYR A 163 5.49 28.48 24.90
C TYR A 163 5.69 29.96 24.59
N LEU A 164 4.60 30.73 24.45
CA LEU A 164 4.69 32.16 24.22
C LEU A 164 5.01 32.92 25.50
N PRO A 165 5.67 34.11 25.39
CA PRO A 165 5.84 35.03 26.50
C PRO A 165 4.51 35.35 27.21
N GLU A 166 4.58 35.59 28.50
CA GLU A 166 3.41 35.82 29.36
C GLU A 166 2.48 36.95 28.85
N LEU A 167 3.05 37.97 28.20
CA LEU A 167 2.31 39.08 27.59
C LEU A 167 1.23 38.57 26.63
N TYR A 168 1.54 37.57 25.83
CA TYR A 168 0.58 37.00 24.85
C TYR A 168 -0.38 36.01 25.50
N ARG A 169 -0.01 35.39 26.66
CA ARG A 169 -0.84 34.41 27.35
C ARG A 169 -1.92 35.07 28.22
N ARG A 170 -1.65 36.27 28.77
CA ARG A 170 -2.57 36.96 29.72
C ARG A 170 -3.94 37.25 29.13
N GLU A 171 -4.03 37.52 27.83
CA GLU A 171 -5.28 37.82 27.12
C GLU A 171 -5.86 36.65 26.34
N MET A 172 -5.14 35.52 26.30
CA MET A 172 -5.57 34.34 25.57
C MET A 172 -6.62 33.57 26.35
N LYS A 173 -7.85 33.60 25.82
CA LYS A 173 -8.87 32.62 26.15
C LYS A 173 -8.73 31.42 25.20
N ASN A 174 -9.03 30.22 25.73
CA ASN A 174 -9.12 29.03 24.90
C ASN A 174 -10.06 29.28 23.72
N GLY A 175 -9.61 28.92 22.49
CA GLY A 175 -10.33 29.21 21.27
C GLY A 175 -10.21 30.64 20.74
N SER A 176 -9.32 31.48 21.27
CA SER A 176 -8.96 32.79 20.68
C SER A 176 -8.38 32.63 19.29
N PHE A 177 -8.34 33.72 18.50
CA PHE A 177 -7.75 33.68 17.16
C PHE A 177 -6.30 33.16 17.18
N LEU A 178 -5.45 33.70 18.06
CA LEU A 178 -4.05 33.30 18.15
C LEU A 178 -3.89 31.83 18.52
N ASP A 179 -4.70 31.34 19.42
CA ASP A 179 -4.69 29.95 19.85
C ASP A 179 -5.09 29.00 18.67
N ARG A 180 -6.16 29.33 17.93
CA ARG A 180 -6.54 28.58 16.73
C ARG A 180 -5.51 28.66 15.61
N PHE A 181 -4.87 29.83 15.46
CA PHE A 181 -3.82 30.02 14.46
C PHE A 181 -2.61 29.12 14.77
N LEU A 182 -2.17 29.11 16.02
CA LEU A 182 -1.07 28.24 16.46
C LEU A 182 -1.43 26.74 16.36
N ALA A 183 -2.68 26.38 16.63
CA ALA A 183 -3.14 25.00 16.52
C ALA A 183 -3.03 24.43 15.09
N VAL A 184 -3.12 25.26 14.04
CA VAL A 184 -2.90 24.82 12.66
C VAL A 184 -1.43 24.40 12.46
N PHE A 185 -0.48 25.20 12.92
CA PHE A 185 0.94 24.83 12.81
C PHE A 185 1.29 23.65 13.73
N GLN A 186 0.69 23.60 14.89
CA GLN A 186 0.86 22.48 15.80
C GLN A 186 0.39 21.17 15.17
N SER A 187 -0.78 21.13 14.54
CA SER A 187 -1.28 19.92 13.89
C SER A 187 -0.35 19.47 12.75
N LEU A 188 0.20 20.41 11.96
CA LEU A 188 1.18 20.09 10.93
C LEU A 188 2.49 19.49 11.52
N TYR A 189 2.95 20.06 12.62
CA TYR A 189 4.14 19.58 13.32
C TYR A 189 3.93 18.20 13.93
N ASP A 190 2.77 17.98 14.53
CA ASP A 190 2.41 16.69 15.13
C ASP A 190 2.29 15.60 14.04
N ASP A 191 1.68 15.92 12.87
CA ASP A 191 1.60 15.01 11.72
C ASP A 191 3.00 14.65 11.19
N ALA A 192 3.90 15.63 11.09
CA ALA A 192 5.28 15.38 10.71
C ALA A 192 6.01 14.50 11.73
N GLY A 193 5.77 14.73 13.04
CA GLY A 193 6.31 13.91 14.12
C GLY A 193 5.78 12.48 14.10
N ASP A 194 4.51 12.27 13.81
CA ASP A 194 3.91 10.95 13.66
C ASP A 194 4.48 10.23 12.44
N TYR A 195 4.60 10.94 11.30
CA TYR A 195 5.24 10.39 10.11
C TYR A 195 6.69 9.93 10.36
N ILE A 196 7.50 10.76 11.05
CA ILE A 196 8.88 10.41 11.40
C ILE A 196 8.91 9.18 12.33
N ARG A 197 7.97 9.07 13.24
CA ARG A 197 7.87 7.96 14.20
C ARG A 197 7.48 6.64 13.53
N GLU A 198 6.62 6.71 12.50
CA GLU A 198 6.19 5.55 11.70
C GLU A 198 7.18 5.18 10.59
N PHE A 199 8.07 6.12 10.20
CA PHE A 199 8.99 5.95 9.09
C PHE A 199 9.87 4.68 9.19
N PRO A 200 10.43 4.30 10.36
CA PRO A 200 11.20 3.06 10.48
C PRO A 200 10.42 1.80 10.08
N GLN A 201 9.10 1.76 10.28
CA GLN A 201 8.27 0.64 9.86
C GLN A 201 8.13 0.58 8.34
N LYS A 202 8.15 1.73 7.66
CA LYS A 202 8.13 1.80 6.19
C LYS A 202 9.45 1.37 5.56
N LEU A 203 10.56 1.45 6.32
CA LEU A 203 11.88 0.97 5.86
C LEU A 203 12.03 -0.55 5.97
N ASP A 204 11.12 -1.24 6.65
CA ASP A 204 11.10 -2.69 6.67
C ASP A 204 10.40 -3.20 5.39
N PRO A 205 11.12 -3.93 4.50
CA PRO A 205 10.54 -4.41 3.26
C PRO A 205 9.30 -5.29 3.46
N SER A 206 9.21 -6.01 4.59
CA SER A 206 8.09 -6.89 4.90
C SER A 206 6.79 -6.12 5.22
N LEU A 207 6.90 -4.92 5.79
CA LEU A 207 5.78 -4.08 6.24
C LEU A 207 5.50 -2.91 5.29
N SER A 208 6.44 -2.60 4.40
CA SER A 208 6.38 -1.45 3.51
C SER A 208 5.23 -1.52 2.50
N PRO A 209 4.50 -0.42 2.24
CA PRO A 209 3.55 -0.35 1.13
C PRO A 209 4.23 -0.56 -0.23
N ALA A 210 3.51 -1.18 -1.19
CA ALA A 210 4.06 -1.50 -2.52
C ALA A 210 4.69 -0.30 -3.25
N GLY A 211 4.07 0.88 -3.20
CA GLY A 211 4.64 2.08 -3.81
C GLY A 211 5.95 2.52 -3.18
N PHE A 212 6.10 2.39 -1.87
CA PHE A 212 7.32 2.77 -1.17
C PHE A 212 8.47 1.75 -1.36
N LEU A 213 8.13 0.48 -1.64
CA LEU A 213 9.14 -0.52 -2.02
C LEU A 213 9.91 -0.13 -3.29
N GLN A 214 9.21 0.46 -4.27
CA GLN A 214 9.84 0.94 -5.51
C GLN A 214 10.80 2.10 -5.25
N GLU A 215 10.41 3.03 -4.36
CA GLU A 215 11.30 4.12 -3.93
C GLU A 215 12.54 3.59 -3.21
N MET A 216 12.37 2.65 -2.27
CA MET A 216 13.49 1.99 -1.58
C MET A 216 14.42 1.27 -2.54
N ALA A 217 13.87 0.58 -3.53
CA ALA A 217 14.62 -0.11 -4.55
C ALA A 217 15.48 0.87 -5.37
N GLY A 218 14.92 2.04 -5.72
CA GLY A 218 15.66 3.12 -6.37
C GLY A 218 16.81 3.65 -5.53
N TRP A 219 16.66 3.76 -4.20
CA TRP A 219 17.76 4.18 -3.31
C TRP A 219 18.89 3.16 -3.22
N LEU A 220 18.59 1.89 -3.49
CA LEU A 220 19.56 0.79 -3.42
C LEU A 220 20.09 0.36 -4.80
N ASP A 221 19.91 1.20 -5.81
CA ASP A 221 20.40 0.98 -7.18
C ASP A 221 19.82 -0.30 -7.83
N VAL A 222 18.56 -0.62 -7.50
CA VAL A 222 17.81 -1.67 -8.19
C VAL A 222 17.25 -1.08 -9.47
N GLU A 223 17.70 -1.61 -10.61
CA GLU A 223 17.24 -1.15 -11.90
C GLU A 223 15.78 -1.56 -12.18
N GLU A 224 15.04 -0.67 -12.84
CA GLU A 224 13.66 -0.88 -13.29
C GLU A 224 12.74 -1.48 -12.21
N PRO A 225 12.62 -0.85 -11.00
CA PRO A 225 11.86 -1.42 -9.88
C PRO A 225 10.40 -1.75 -10.22
N HIS A 226 9.83 -1.04 -11.20
CA HIS A 226 8.44 -1.24 -11.65
C HIS A 226 8.23 -2.51 -12.50
N MET A 227 9.30 -3.15 -12.97
CA MET A 227 9.24 -4.39 -13.73
C MET A 227 9.21 -5.63 -12.83
N TRP A 228 9.50 -5.46 -11.53
CA TRP A 228 9.49 -6.54 -10.57
C TRP A 228 8.10 -6.77 -9.98
N THR A 229 7.78 -8.02 -9.69
CA THR A 229 6.60 -8.30 -8.87
C THR A 229 6.84 -7.80 -7.44
N GLU A 230 5.79 -7.43 -6.73
CA GLU A 230 5.90 -6.99 -5.33
C GLU A 230 6.61 -8.03 -4.46
N ARG A 231 6.29 -9.31 -4.66
CA ARG A 231 6.91 -10.43 -3.93
C ARG A 231 8.41 -10.52 -4.16
N SER A 232 8.82 -10.47 -5.43
CA SER A 232 10.25 -10.55 -5.79
C SER A 232 11.01 -9.32 -5.32
N LEU A 233 10.39 -8.14 -5.36
CA LEU A 233 11.01 -6.90 -4.88
C LEU A 233 11.18 -6.90 -3.35
N ARG A 234 10.21 -7.39 -2.59
CA ARG A 234 10.35 -7.58 -1.13
C ARG A 234 11.50 -8.50 -0.80
N PHE A 235 11.55 -9.67 -1.43
CA PHE A 235 12.62 -10.64 -1.21
C PHE A 235 13.99 -10.07 -1.58
N LEU A 236 14.10 -9.36 -2.70
CA LEU A 236 15.34 -8.70 -3.12
C LEU A 236 15.82 -7.68 -2.08
N LEU A 237 14.91 -6.82 -1.59
CA LEU A 237 15.23 -5.79 -0.60
C LEU A 237 15.60 -6.37 0.77
N GLU A 238 14.95 -7.44 1.20
CA GLU A 238 15.30 -8.17 2.43
C GLU A 238 16.72 -8.76 2.36
N HIS A 239 17.16 -9.19 1.17
CA HIS A 239 18.44 -9.84 0.96
C HIS A 239 19.44 -8.99 0.17
N ILE A 240 19.18 -7.69 0.03
CA ILE A 240 19.96 -6.77 -0.83
C ILE A 240 21.47 -6.81 -0.56
N MET A 241 21.87 -6.98 0.69
CA MET A 241 23.28 -7.06 1.08
C MET A 241 23.95 -8.32 0.55
N GLU A 242 23.23 -9.43 0.42
CA GLU A 242 23.73 -10.69 -0.14
C GLU A 242 23.86 -10.56 -1.66
N PHE A 243 22.83 -9.99 -2.30
CA PHE A 243 22.87 -9.69 -3.74
C PHE A 243 24.00 -8.73 -4.10
N SER A 244 24.18 -7.66 -3.34
CA SER A 244 25.25 -6.69 -3.57
C SER A 244 26.64 -7.32 -3.44
N LYS A 245 26.86 -8.21 -2.47
CA LYS A 245 28.12 -8.94 -2.32
C LYS A 245 28.37 -9.93 -3.45
N ALA A 246 27.32 -10.50 -4.02
CA ALA A 246 27.38 -11.48 -5.10
C ALA A 246 27.40 -10.82 -6.49
N ARG A 247 27.19 -9.51 -6.60
CA ARG A 247 27.12 -8.78 -7.87
C ARG A 247 28.40 -9.01 -8.69
N GLY A 248 28.25 -9.25 -9.98
CA GLY A 248 29.35 -9.51 -10.89
C GLY A 248 29.97 -10.91 -10.75
N THR A 249 29.38 -11.80 -9.97
CA THR A 249 29.79 -13.20 -9.87
C THR A 249 28.76 -14.13 -10.51
N ARG A 250 29.16 -15.32 -10.92
CA ARG A 250 28.26 -16.38 -11.39
C ARG A 250 27.13 -16.62 -10.41
N ARG A 251 27.45 -16.73 -9.12
CA ARG A 251 26.45 -16.95 -8.07
C ARG A 251 25.42 -15.81 -7.99
N GLY A 252 25.87 -14.56 -8.16
CA GLY A 252 24.97 -13.41 -8.18
C GLY A 252 24.01 -13.45 -9.35
N ILE A 253 24.50 -13.80 -10.55
CA ILE A 253 23.68 -13.97 -11.75
C ILE A 253 22.67 -15.10 -11.56
N GLU A 254 23.09 -16.26 -11.04
CA GLU A 254 22.19 -17.38 -10.75
C GLU A 254 21.05 -16.96 -9.80
N LEU A 255 21.40 -16.33 -8.67
CA LEU A 255 20.40 -15.85 -7.68
C LEU A 255 19.45 -14.82 -8.27
N PHE A 256 19.96 -13.90 -9.08
CA PHE A 256 19.18 -12.84 -9.68
C PHE A 256 18.14 -13.38 -10.67
N VAL A 257 18.56 -14.29 -11.55
CA VAL A 257 17.66 -14.94 -12.49
C VAL A 257 16.64 -15.81 -11.77
N GLU A 258 17.07 -16.58 -10.77
CA GLU A 258 16.18 -17.42 -9.97
C GLU A 258 15.10 -16.60 -9.25
N LEU A 259 15.46 -15.41 -8.72
CA LEU A 259 14.51 -14.50 -8.11
C LEU A 259 13.51 -13.93 -9.11
N TYR A 260 13.99 -13.54 -10.31
CA TYR A 260 13.15 -12.92 -11.32
C TYR A 260 12.20 -13.93 -12.00
N THR A 261 12.73 -15.10 -12.35
CA THR A 261 12.00 -16.12 -13.13
C THR A 261 11.31 -17.18 -12.27
N GLY A 262 11.74 -17.35 -11.02
CA GLY A 262 11.32 -18.45 -10.16
C GLY A 262 12.05 -19.77 -10.43
N GLU A 263 12.95 -19.80 -11.41
CA GLU A 263 13.73 -21.00 -11.79
C GLU A 263 15.22 -20.71 -11.83
N LYS A 264 15.99 -21.72 -11.43
CA LYS A 264 17.45 -21.62 -11.47
C LYS A 264 17.96 -21.70 -12.91
N PRO A 265 18.76 -20.71 -13.40
CA PRO A 265 19.35 -20.74 -14.72
C PRO A 265 20.54 -21.69 -14.80
N PHE A 266 20.96 -22.00 -16.00
CA PHE A 266 22.28 -22.58 -16.26
C PHE A 266 23.21 -21.49 -16.74
N VAL A 267 24.25 -21.21 -15.99
CA VAL A 267 25.27 -20.21 -16.35
C VAL A 267 26.50 -20.93 -16.84
N ILE A 268 26.94 -20.58 -18.05
CA ILE A 268 28.12 -21.20 -18.72
C ILE A 268 29.14 -20.11 -19.00
N GLU A 269 30.31 -20.30 -18.47
CA GLU A 269 31.47 -19.47 -18.71
C GLU A 269 32.48 -20.19 -19.60
N TRP A 270 33.31 -19.45 -20.31
CA TRP A 270 34.37 -20.03 -21.14
C TRP A 270 35.27 -21.02 -20.36
N GLN A 271 35.47 -20.78 -19.06
CA GLN A 271 36.27 -21.64 -18.17
C GLN A 271 35.68 -23.06 -18.04
N ASP A 272 34.34 -23.20 -18.15
CA ASP A 272 33.67 -24.48 -17.94
C ASP A 272 33.93 -25.48 -19.07
N TRP A 273 34.17 -24.98 -20.28
CA TRP A 273 34.32 -25.85 -21.46
C TRP A 273 35.68 -25.73 -22.19
N LYS A 274 36.52 -24.77 -21.84
CA LYS A 274 37.82 -24.55 -22.51
C LYS A 274 38.72 -25.80 -22.58
N GLN A 275 38.61 -26.70 -21.60
CA GLN A 275 39.37 -27.94 -21.58
C GLN A 275 39.05 -28.92 -22.73
N TYR A 276 37.82 -28.81 -23.29
CA TYR A 276 37.34 -29.64 -24.40
C TYR A 276 37.54 -28.96 -25.76
N ARG A 277 38.11 -27.75 -25.79
CA ARG A 277 38.26 -26.91 -26.99
C ARG A 277 38.95 -27.61 -28.14
N ASP A 278 40.01 -28.37 -27.86
CA ASP A 278 40.85 -29.00 -28.86
C ASP A 278 40.39 -30.46 -29.17
N GLU A 279 39.32 -30.93 -28.58
CA GLU A 279 38.74 -32.22 -28.92
C GLU A 279 38.08 -32.18 -30.31
N PRO A 280 38.38 -33.17 -31.23
CA PRO A 280 37.95 -33.08 -32.61
C PRO A 280 36.45 -32.96 -32.85
N LEU A 281 35.61 -33.64 -32.03
CA LEU A 281 34.17 -33.66 -32.15
C LEU A 281 33.50 -32.65 -31.22
N ARG A 282 33.87 -32.64 -29.95
CA ARG A 282 33.25 -31.78 -28.94
C ARG A 282 33.69 -30.32 -29.08
N GLY A 283 34.96 -30.06 -29.36
CA GLY A 283 35.47 -28.70 -29.43
C GLY A 283 34.88 -27.89 -30.56
N SER A 284 34.59 -28.50 -31.73
CA SER A 284 33.91 -27.81 -32.83
C SER A 284 32.48 -27.42 -32.46
N LEU A 285 31.74 -28.33 -31.86
CA LEU A 285 30.36 -28.10 -31.41
C LEU A 285 30.30 -27.04 -30.27
N LEU A 286 31.15 -27.14 -29.28
CA LEU A 286 31.16 -26.19 -28.16
C LEU A 286 31.55 -24.78 -28.59
N ARG A 287 32.46 -24.64 -29.56
CA ARG A 287 32.81 -23.34 -30.19
C ARG A 287 31.62 -22.74 -30.95
N GLN A 288 30.86 -23.56 -31.62
CA GLN A 288 29.67 -23.12 -32.34
C GLN A 288 28.55 -22.67 -31.37
N LEU A 289 28.33 -23.42 -30.29
CA LEU A 289 27.26 -23.12 -29.30
C LEU A 289 27.63 -21.95 -28.37
N TYR A 290 28.87 -21.92 -27.88
CA TYR A 290 29.23 -21.05 -26.76
C TYR A 290 30.22 -19.94 -27.12
N GLU A 291 30.57 -19.80 -28.38
CA GLU A 291 31.55 -18.82 -28.85
C GLU A 291 32.95 -19.00 -28.21
N ASP A 292 33.98 -18.97 -28.98
CA ASP A 292 35.35 -19.15 -28.48
C ASP A 292 35.94 -17.81 -28.01
N ASP A 293 35.22 -17.15 -27.08
CA ASP A 293 35.60 -15.87 -26.48
C ASP A 293 35.74 -16.03 -24.95
N PRO A 294 36.92 -15.79 -24.39
CA PRO A 294 37.14 -15.81 -22.93
C PRO A 294 36.26 -14.83 -22.16
N GLY A 295 35.75 -13.80 -22.84
CA GLY A 295 34.82 -12.81 -22.26
C GLY A 295 33.36 -13.18 -22.40
N SER A 296 32.99 -14.35 -22.91
CA SER A 296 31.59 -14.74 -23.08
C SER A 296 31.00 -15.30 -21.79
N LEU A 297 29.78 -14.83 -21.50
CA LEU A 297 28.93 -15.31 -20.42
C LEU A 297 27.58 -15.71 -21.01
N ILE A 298 27.23 -16.98 -20.88
CA ILE A 298 25.99 -17.51 -21.45
C ILE A 298 25.05 -17.91 -20.32
N VAL A 299 23.85 -17.40 -20.37
CA VAL A 299 22.79 -17.71 -19.43
C VAL A 299 21.68 -18.44 -20.16
N LEU A 300 21.40 -19.68 -19.76
CA LEU A 300 20.34 -20.49 -20.30
C LEU A 300 19.16 -20.51 -19.34
N VAL A 301 17.98 -20.21 -19.82
CA VAL A 301 16.72 -20.24 -19.05
C VAL A 301 15.70 -21.07 -19.82
N ARG A 302 14.76 -21.73 -19.12
CA ARG A 302 13.70 -22.49 -19.78
C ARG A 302 12.62 -21.54 -20.30
N GLU A 303 11.92 -21.97 -21.35
CA GLU A 303 10.84 -21.20 -21.97
C GLU A 303 9.68 -20.91 -21.00
N GLU A 304 9.39 -21.87 -20.08
CA GLU A 304 8.34 -21.68 -19.07
C GLU A 304 8.62 -20.48 -18.14
N ALA A 305 9.89 -20.17 -17.93
CA ALA A 305 10.33 -19.05 -17.09
C ALA A 305 10.24 -17.69 -17.78
N ILE A 306 10.15 -17.66 -19.12
CA ILE A 306 10.09 -16.45 -19.94
C ILE A 306 9.00 -16.61 -21.00
N PRO A 307 7.72 -16.40 -20.64
CA PRO A 307 6.60 -16.67 -21.54
C PRO A 307 6.49 -15.70 -22.73
N GLY A 308 7.21 -14.57 -22.69
CA GLY A 308 7.07 -13.56 -23.73
C GLY A 308 8.34 -12.79 -24.07
N TYR A 309 8.31 -12.14 -25.22
CA TYR A 309 9.44 -11.30 -25.68
C TYR A 309 9.71 -10.12 -24.75
N ARG A 310 8.68 -9.59 -24.11
CA ARG A 310 8.84 -8.48 -23.15
C ARG A 310 9.64 -8.94 -21.92
N ASP A 311 9.32 -10.13 -21.42
CA ASP A 311 10.02 -10.72 -20.28
C ASP A 311 11.49 -11.01 -20.62
N TYR A 312 11.74 -11.50 -21.85
CA TYR A 312 13.09 -11.69 -22.37
C TYR A 312 13.90 -10.38 -22.40
N GLN A 313 13.32 -9.31 -22.97
CA GLN A 313 14.01 -8.01 -23.04
C GLN A 313 14.27 -7.42 -21.65
N THR A 314 13.33 -7.57 -20.76
CA THR A 314 13.47 -7.11 -19.36
C THR A 314 14.59 -7.89 -18.67
N LEU A 315 14.58 -9.22 -18.74
CA LEU A 315 15.61 -10.03 -18.12
C LEU A 315 17.00 -9.75 -18.74
N LEU A 316 17.07 -9.56 -20.06
CA LEU A 316 18.33 -9.22 -20.72
C LEU A 316 18.88 -7.87 -20.22
N GLY A 317 18.04 -6.84 -20.13
CA GLY A 317 18.42 -5.52 -19.60
C GLY A 317 18.90 -5.61 -18.15
N LEU A 318 18.18 -6.34 -17.32
CA LEU A 318 18.54 -6.56 -15.92
C LEU A 318 19.89 -7.31 -15.78
N LEU A 319 20.11 -8.33 -16.59
CA LEU A 319 21.37 -9.10 -16.59
C LEU A 319 22.57 -8.28 -17.09
N GLU A 320 22.34 -7.40 -18.08
CA GLU A 320 23.39 -6.47 -18.56
C GLU A 320 23.92 -5.57 -17.44
N SER A 321 23.04 -5.17 -16.51
CA SER A 321 23.43 -4.34 -15.37
C SER A 321 24.16 -5.12 -14.26
N GLN A 322 23.92 -6.41 -14.17
CA GLN A 322 24.50 -7.28 -13.13
C GLN A 322 25.83 -7.92 -13.54
N LYS A 323 26.11 -8.05 -14.85
CA LYS A 323 27.34 -8.65 -15.33
C LYS A 323 28.55 -7.71 -15.16
N PRO A 324 29.78 -8.25 -15.07
CA PRO A 324 30.99 -7.46 -15.22
C PRO A 324 31.06 -6.78 -16.61
N VAL A 325 31.51 -5.53 -16.65
CA VAL A 325 31.54 -4.72 -17.89
C VAL A 325 32.34 -5.38 -19.00
N GLN A 326 33.42 -6.13 -18.66
CA GLN A 326 34.29 -6.80 -19.62
C GLN A 326 33.68 -8.07 -20.24
N LEU A 327 32.54 -8.56 -19.73
CA LEU A 327 31.93 -9.78 -20.27
C LEU A 327 30.86 -9.44 -21.31
N SER A 328 30.77 -10.20 -22.37
CA SER A 328 29.65 -10.22 -23.30
C SER A 328 28.58 -11.19 -22.81
N LEU A 329 27.34 -10.77 -22.75
CA LEU A 329 26.21 -11.59 -22.27
C LEU A 329 25.42 -12.15 -23.45
N LYS A 330 25.12 -13.44 -23.37
CA LYS A 330 24.17 -14.11 -24.27
C LYS A 330 23.09 -14.80 -23.46
N LEU A 331 21.87 -14.32 -23.56
CA LEU A 331 20.69 -14.95 -22.95
C LEU A 331 20.03 -15.88 -23.97
N ILE A 332 19.90 -17.15 -23.63
CA ILE A 332 19.32 -18.17 -24.50
C ILE A 332 18.13 -18.81 -23.79
N VAL A 333 16.99 -18.82 -24.49
CA VAL A 333 15.78 -19.49 -24.04
C VAL A 333 15.78 -20.92 -24.57
N LEU A 334 15.78 -21.88 -23.65
CA LEU A 334 15.74 -23.30 -23.95
C LEU A 334 14.31 -23.72 -24.25
N LYS A 335 14.06 -24.03 -25.51
CA LYS A 335 12.76 -24.54 -25.95
C LYS A 335 12.63 -26.05 -25.66
N PRO A 336 11.43 -26.55 -25.38
CA PRO A 336 11.17 -27.95 -25.04
C PRO A 336 11.17 -28.84 -26.30
N TYR A 337 12.20 -28.71 -27.16
CA TYR A 337 12.36 -29.49 -28.37
C TYR A 337 13.76 -30.09 -28.46
N ILE A 338 13.91 -31.10 -29.32
CA ILE A 338 15.21 -31.69 -29.63
C ILE A 338 15.69 -31.08 -30.94
N PHE A 339 16.74 -30.26 -30.89
CA PHE A 339 17.43 -29.69 -32.04
C PHE A 339 18.71 -30.51 -32.30
N ILE A 340 18.95 -30.92 -33.56
CA ILE A 340 20.13 -31.75 -33.89
C ILE A 340 21.44 -30.95 -33.77
N ASP A 341 21.41 -29.68 -34.15
CA ASP A 341 22.59 -28.79 -34.13
C ASP A 341 22.45 -27.59 -33.21
N GLY A 342 21.55 -27.67 -32.19
CA GLY A 342 21.20 -26.56 -31.33
C GLY A 342 21.33 -26.87 -29.84
N TYR A 343 20.74 -26.00 -29.05
CA TYR A 343 20.77 -26.06 -27.58
C TYR A 343 19.83 -27.14 -27.04
N SER A 344 20.15 -28.41 -27.27
CA SER A 344 19.40 -29.55 -26.74
C SER A 344 20.22 -30.26 -25.67
N TYR A 345 19.70 -30.24 -24.46
CA TYR A 345 20.34 -30.81 -23.28
C TYR A 345 19.52 -31.96 -22.73
N LEU A 346 20.11 -33.14 -22.68
CA LEU A 346 19.43 -34.33 -22.16
C LEU A 346 19.02 -34.13 -20.69
N GLY A 347 17.76 -34.34 -20.40
CA GLY A 347 17.20 -34.13 -19.05
C GLY A 347 16.90 -32.68 -18.66
N VAL A 348 17.13 -31.71 -19.57
CA VAL A 348 16.83 -30.29 -19.35
C VAL A 348 15.68 -29.83 -20.24
N ASN A 349 15.85 -29.85 -21.55
CA ASN A 349 14.85 -29.42 -22.53
C ASN A 349 14.57 -30.45 -23.64
N SER A 350 15.19 -31.63 -23.59
CA SER A 350 14.96 -32.70 -24.56
C SER A 350 13.66 -33.43 -24.22
N VAL A 351 12.52 -32.84 -24.60
CA VAL A 351 11.18 -33.38 -24.39
C VAL A 351 10.51 -33.61 -25.74
N LEU A 352 9.68 -34.64 -25.84
CA LEU A 352 8.77 -34.81 -26.97
C LEU A 352 7.63 -33.82 -26.80
N GLY A 353 7.76 -32.64 -27.40
CA GLY A 353 6.78 -31.57 -27.35
C GLY A 353 5.98 -31.44 -28.67
N HIS A 354 4.94 -30.61 -28.64
CA HIS A 354 4.22 -30.21 -29.82
C HIS A 354 4.86 -28.93 -30.39
N TYR A 355 5.16 -28.95 -31.67
CA TYR A 355 5.75 -27.80 -32.37
C TYR A 355 4.64 -26.81 -32.76
N GLU A 356 4.78 -25.56 -32.35
CA GLU A 356 3.93 -24.47 -32.81
C GLU A 356 4.59 -23.73 -33.97
N GLU A 357 3.95 -23.70 -35.12
CA GLU A 357 4.45 -23.00 -36.31
C GLU A 357 4.40 -21.47 -36.07
N ALA A 358 5.43 -20.78 -36.59
CA ALA A 358 5.48 -19.34 -36.59
C ALA A 358 4.46 -18.77 -37.58
N VAL A 359 3.50 -17.97 -37.12
CA VAL A 359 2.49 -17.33 -37.97
C VAL A 359 2.85 -15.86 -38.20
N LEU A 360 2.99 -15.47 -39.45
CA LEU A 360 3.25 -14.08 -39.87
C LEU A 360 2.01 -13.19 -39.54
N GLY A 361 2.21 -12.11 -38.81
CA GLY A 361 1.16 -11.15 -38.45
C GLY A 361 0.47 -11.37 -37.13
N GLY A 362 0.92 -12.35 -36.34
CA GLY A 362 0.41 -12.66 -35.00
C GLY A 362 1.39 -12.29 -33.86
N THR A 363 1.44 -13.15 -32.89
CA THR A 363 2.29 -13.04 -31.70
C THR A 363 3.71 -13.57 -31.89
N SER A 364 4.00 -14.19 -33.04
CA SER A 364 5.30 -14.80 -33.35
C SER A 364 6.39 -13.76 -33.57
N ARG A 365 7.55 -13.92 -32.90
CA ARG A 365 8.72 -13.03 -33.05
C ARG A 365 9.99 -13.85 -33.25
N LEU A 366 10.94 -13.32 -34.02
CA LEU A 366 12.17 -14.02 -34.46
C LEU A 366 12.99 -14.67 -33.34
N ALA A 367 12.99 -14.08 -32.14
CA ALA A 367 13.69 -14.65 -30.99
C ALA A 367 12.93 -15.80 -30.30
N PHE A 368 11.62 -15.93 -30.56
CA PHE A 368 10.74 -16.88 -29.86
C PHE A 368 10.04 -17.89 -30.80
N ALA A 369 10.02 -17.60 -32.10
CA ALA A 369 9.44 -18.49 -33.08
C ALA A 369 10.52 -19.13 -33.95
N THR A 370 10.42 -20.43 -34.13
CA THR A 370 11.29 -21.16 -35.08
C THR A 370 10.65 -21.11 -36.44
N VAL A 371 11.38 -20.62 -37.43
CA VAL A 371 10.96 -20.68 -38.85
C VAL A 371 11.57 -21.93 -39.46
N THR A 372 10.73 -22.87 -39.83
CA THR A 372 11.16 -24.02 -40.67
C THR A 372 10.80 -23.76 -42.13
N GLU A 373 11.72 -24.06 -43.06
CA GLU A 373 11.36 -24.14 -44.46
C GLU A 373 10.36 -25.27 -44.62
N SER A 374 9.15 -24.96 -45.07
CA SER A 374 8.21 -25.98 -45.53
C SER A 374 8.74 -26.54 -46.83
N GLU A 375 9.24 -27.77 -46.83
CA GLU A 375 9.33 -28.53 -48.10
C GLU A 375 7.91 -28.64 -48.65
N GLU A 376 7.65 -27.92 -49.73
CA GLU A 376 6.46 -28.19 -50.56
C GLU A 376 6.52 -29.67 -50.94
N ARG A 377 5.68 -30.49 -50.33
CA ARG A 377 5.37 -31.80 -50.87
C ARG A 377 4.66 -31.56 -52.17
N SER A 378 5.41 -31.64 -53.28
CA SER A 378 4.85 -31.84 -54.61
C SER A 378 4.12 -33.19 -54.60
N GLU A 379 2.83 -33.12 -54.46
CA GLU A 379 1.96 -34.25 -54.86
C GLU A 379 2.10 -34.43 -56.35
N SER A 380 2.70 -35.53 -56.75
CA SER A 380 2.63 -36.10 -58.11
C SER A 380 1.79 -37.37 -58.08
#